data_0375d8b073121719609558cc247d5c6e
#
_entry.id   0375d8b073121719609558cc247d5c6e
#
_cell.length_a   1.000
_cell.length_b   1.000
_cell.length_c   1.000
_cell.angle_alpha   90.00
_cell.angle_beta   90.00
_cell.angle_gamma   90.00
#
_symmetry.space_group_name_H-M   'P 1'
#
loop_
_entity.id
_entity.type
_entity.pdbx_description
1 polymer ?
#
loop_
_entity_poly.entity_id
_entity_poly.type
_entity_poly.pdbx_seq_one_letter_code
_entity_poly.pdbx_strand_id
1 'polypeptide(L)'
;MSIAIYTYRDPYKLNKEAYWDEIKECPYFCVSQTLVNGLKTIYKKDFQQGRVTTIQYLIESLYEYWESTACIVKQHTDIDNIISAGLPPVLGSDMQENIARAFLYNREEVFESIRVMFELNININEIIFDKLTPEQKFIVEVFKKILSSEKKNDFFLKDDFSGDDIDTAIDRAMLRARKDIECASVNKDCVVIHGVHQFSPIVLRAIEKLAESKKVILLFNYQPQYKNIYQTWIDIYSAFDSPISDSNVAEFRPSLSFPISYEGNVLADNIGKLTNGQMTDVSLASDIEILELII
;
A
#
# COMPACT_ATOMS: atom_id res chain seq x y z
N MET A 1 14.86 9.90 -10.34
CA MET A 1 13.67 9.08 -10.04
C MET A 1 12.78 9.03 -11.27
N SER A 2 12.36 7.85 -11.71
CA SER A 2 11.47 7.69 -12.85
C SER A 2 10.16 7.03 -12.39
N ILE A 3 9.25 7.83 -11.85
CA ILE A 3 7.91 7.40 -11.45
C ILE A 3 6.92 7.97 -12.47
N ALA A 4 6.05 7.11 -13.01
CA ALA A 4 4.95 7.49 -13.87
C ALA A 4 3.62 7.05 -13.22
N ILE A 5 2.60 7.87 -13.33
CA ILE A 5 1.27 7.58 -12.78
C ILE A 5 0.31 7.40 -13.95
N TYR A 6 -0.22 6.19 -14.09
CA TYR A 6 -1.21 5.86 -15.11
C TYR A 6 -2.55 5.53 -14.48
N THR A 7 -3.61 5.89 -15.16
CA THR A 7 -4.97 5.62 -14.72
C THR A 7 -5.75 4.84 -15.78
N TYR A 8 -6.74 4.10 -15.32
CA TYR A 8 -7.71 3.44 -16.20
C TYR A 8 -9.13 3.62 -15.63
N ARG A 9 -10.11 3.57 -16.51
CA ARG A 9 -11.54 3.70 -16.12
C ARG A 9 -12.24 2.37 -16.02
N ASP A 10 -11.95 1.46 -16.95
CA ASP A 10 -12.61 0.16 -17.05
C ASP A 10 -11.59 -0.98 -16.82
N PRO A 11 -11.67 -1.68 -15.67
CA PRO A 11 -10.76 -2.79 -15.38
C PRO A 11 -10.84 -3.94 -16.40
N TYR A 12 -11.95 -4.05 -17.14
CA TYR A 12 -12.12 -5.06 -18.17
C TYR A 12 -11.56 -4.64 -19.54
N LYS A 13 -11.16 -3.38 -19.67
CA LYS A 13 -10.60 -2.79 -20.90
C LYS A 13 -9.22 -2.19 -20.72
N LEU A 14 -8.52 -2.55 -19.65
CA LEU A 14 -7.16 -2.08 -19.38
C LEU A 14 -6.23 -2.33 -20.57
N ASN A 15 -6.44 -3.42 -21.33
CA ASN A 15 -5.70 -3.73 -22.55
C ASN A 15 -6.03 -2.82 -23.75
N LYS A 16 -6.91 -1.86 -23.60
CA LYS A 16 -7.20 -0.80 -24.61
C LYS A 16 -6.50 0.51 -24.30
N GLU A 17 -5.88 0.62 -23.12
CA GLU A 17 -5.12 1.79 -22.76
C GLU A 17 -3.86 1.93 -23.60
N ALA A 18 -3.50 3.16 -23.94
CA ALA A 18 -2.35 3.44 -24.81
C ALA A 18 -1.02 2.91 -24.27
N TYR A 19 -0.91 2.79 -22.96
CA TYR A 19 0.29 2.31 -22.27
C TYR A 19 0.30 0.79 -22.04
N TRP A 20 -0.71 0.04 -22.52
CA TRP A 20 -0.83 -1.40 -22.25
C TRP A 20 0.39 -2.19 -22.71
N ASP A 21 0.87 -1.90 -23.91
CA ASP A 21 2.03 -2.60 -24.47
C ASP A 21 3.30 -2.41 -23.64
N GLU A 22 3.41 -1.28 -22.97
CA GLU A 22 4.50 -1.02 -22.02
C GLU A 22 4.36 -1.86 -20.75
N ILE A 23 3.19 -1.85 -20.11
CA ILE A 23 3.01 -2.46 -18.80
C ILE A 23 2.90 -3.98 -18.82
N LYS A 24 2.38 -4.57 -19.89
CA LYS A 24 2.16 -6.03 -19.98
C LYS A 24 3.46 -6.84 -19.96
N GLU A 25 4.60 -6.24 -20.34
CA GLU A 25 5.90 -6.89 -20.38
C GLU A 25 6.72 -6.73 -19.08
N CYS A 26 6.28 -5.86 -18.17
CA CYS A 26 6.97 -5.56 -16.92
C CYS A 26 6.57 -6.52 -15.78
N PRO A 27 7.41 -6.70 -14.75
CA PRO A 27 7.01 -7.25 -13.46
C PRO A 27 5.84 -6.46 -12.90
N TYR A 28 4.79 -7.16 -12.47
CA TYR A 28 3.51 -6.54 -12.13
C TYR A 28 3.09 -6.92 -10.71
N PHE A 29 3.03 -5.92 -9.83
CA PHE A 29 2.74 -6.08 -8.41
C PHE A 29 1.40 -5.45 -8.04
N CYS A 30 0.48 -6.27 -7.54
CA CYS A 30 -0.85 -5.84 -7.14
C CYS A 30 -0.95 -5.68 -5.62
N VAL A 31 -1.80 -4.78 -5.17
CA VAL A 31 -2.08 -4.59 -3.73
C VAL A 31 -2.68 -5.83 -3.07
N SER A 32 -3.39 -6.68 -3.81
CA SER A 32 -4.07 -7.85 -3.24
C SER A 32 -4.06 -9.06 -4.16
N GLN A 33 -4.17 -10.25 -3.56
CA GLN A 33 -4.31 -11.50 -4.29
C GLN A 33 -5.60 -11.56 -5.13
N THR A 34 -6.67 -10.90 -4.68
CA THR A 34 -7.93 -10.80 -5.43
C THR A 34 -7.71 -10.06 -6.75
N LEU A 35 -6.96 -8.95 -6.72
CA LEU A 35 -6.62 -8.20 -7.94
C LEU A 35 -5.74 -9.03 -8.87
N VAL A 36 -4.73 -9.75 -8.33
CA VAL A 36 -3.90 -10.69 -9.10
C VAL A 36 -4.75 -11.73 -9.82
N ASN A 37 -5.68 -12.36 -9.10
CA ASN A 37 -6.55 -13.40 -9.67
C ASN A 37 -7.50 -12.83 -10.73
N GLY A 38 -8.05 -11.64 -10.49
CA GLY A 38 -8.90 -10.94 -11.44
C GLY A 38 -8.16 -10.64 -12.74
N LEU A 39 -6.97 -10.06 -12.68
CA LEU A 39 -6.14 -9.75 -13.85
C LEU A 39 -5.75 -11.01 -14.61
N LYS A 40 -5.33 -12.08 -13.92
CA LYS A 40 -5.00 -13.36 -14.54
C LYS A 40 -6.20 -14.00 -15.24
N THR A 41 -7.40 -13.77 -14.75
CA THR A 41 -8.63 -14.28 -15.37
C THR A 41 -9.01 -13.50 -16.61
N ILE A 42 -8.97 -12.16 -16.53
CA ILE A 42 -9.37 -11.25 -17.61
C ILE A 42 -8.33 -11.25 -18.74
N TYR A 43 -7.05 -11.16 -18.39
CA TYR A 43 -5.92 -11.00 -19.32
C TYR A 43 -5.06 -12.27 -19.37
N LYS A 44 -5.70 -13.43 -19.41
CA LYS A 44 -5.07 -14.76 -19.33
C LYS A 44 -3.89 -14.93 -20.28
N LYS A 45 -3.97 -14.37 -21.50
CA LYS A 45 -2.90 -14.50 -22.50
C LYS A 45 -1.66 -13.69 -22.15
N ASP A 46 -1.85 -12.51 -21.58
CA ASP A 46 -0.78 -11.57 -21.30
C ASP A 46 -0.07 -11.91 -19.98
N PHE A 47 -0.81 -12.44 -18.99
CA PHE A 47 -0.28 -12.74 -17.66
C PHE A 47 -0.04 -14.23 -17.37
N GLN A 48 -0.15 -15.11 -18.36
CA GLN A 48 0.06 -16.56 -18.18
C GLN A 48 1.46 -16.90 -17.65
N GLN A 49 2.46 -16.10 -17.95
CA GLN A 49 3.86 -16.36 -17.60
C GLN A 49 4.24 -15.96 -16.17
N GLY A 50 3.26 -15.70 -15.27
CA GLY A 50 3.47 -15.42 -13.85
C GLY A 50 4.18 -14.11 -13.58
N ARG A 51 4.01 -13.12 -14.41
CA ARG A 51 4.54 -11.76 -14.24
C ARG A 51 3.77 -10.95 -13.22
N VAL A 52 2.64 -11.46 -12.74
CA VAL A 52 1.72 -10.78 -11.82
C VAL A 52 1.72 -11.46 -10.47
N THR A 53 2.03 -10.72 -9.42
CA THR A 53 1.98 -11.16 -8.03
C THR A 53 1.59 -10.03 -7.10
N THR A 54 1.61 -10.25 -5.78
CA THR A 54 1.31 -9.20 -4.81
C THR A 54 2.55 -8.37 -4.48
N ILE A 55 2.34 -7.10 -4.13
CA ILE A 55 3.40 -6.22 -3.67
C ILE A 55 4.05 -6.72 -2.37
N GLN A 56 3.29 -7.46 -1.55
CA GLN A 56 3.81 -8.06 -0.33
C GLN A 56 5.03 -8.97 -0.61
N TYR A 57 4.99 -9.78 -1.66
CA TYR A 57 6.14 -10.63 -2.02
C TYR A 57 7.37 -9.82 -2.44
N LEU A 58 7.17 -8.65 -3.05
CA LEU A 58 8.27 -7.75 -3.38
C LEU A 58 8.89 -7.15 -2.11
N ILE A 59 8.04 -6.67 -1.18
CA ILE A 59 8.49 -6.14 0.12
C ILE A 59 9.28 -7.18 0.90
N GLU A 60 8.72 -8.39 1.05
CA GLU A 60 9.40 -9.50 1.72
C GLU A 60 10.71 -9.92 1.04
N SER A 61 10.85 -9.69 -0.26
CA SER A 61 12.08 -10.02 -1.00
C SER A 61 13.13 -8.91 -0.92
N LEU A 62 12.73 -7.65 -0.88
CA LEU A 62 13.61 -6.50 -0.69
C LEU A 62 14.09 -6.42 0.76
N TYR A 63 13.18 -6.55 1.71
CA TYR A 63 13.43 -6.37 3.14
C TYR A 63 13.39 -7.70 3.90
N GLU A 64 14.03 -8.75 3.34
CA GLU A 64 13.93 -10.13 3.81
C GLU A 64 14.20 -10.29 5.32
N TYR A 65 15.25 -9.64 5.84
CA TYR A 65 15.54 -9.70 7.28
C TYR A 65 14.46 -9.00 8.10
N TRP A 66 14.08 -7.79 7.72
CA TRP A 66 13.07 -6.98 8.41
C TRP A 66 11.70 -7.68 8.50
N GLU A 67 11.30 -8.36 7.44
CA GLU A 67 10.05 -9.11 7.35
C GLU A 67 10.17 -10.56 7.90
N SER A 68 11.37 -10.98 8.34
CA SER A 68 11.54 -12.32 8.87
C SER A 68 10.91 -12.47 10.26
N THR A 69 10.33 -13.64 10.52
CA THR A 69 9.80 -13.99 11.85
C THR A 69 10.86 -13.85 12.94
N ALA A 70 12.12 -14.18 12.64
CA ALA A 70 13.21 -14.06 13.60
C ALA A 70 13.45 -12.59 14.01
N CYS A 71 13.46 -11.66 13.07
CA CYS A 71 13.60 -10.24 13.34
C CYS A 71 12.39 -9.71 14.14
N ILE A 72 11.18 -10.05 13.72
CA ILE A 72 9.93 -9.63 14.37
C ILE A 72 9.90 -10.07 15.84
N VAL A 73 10.15 -11.35 16.12
CA VAL A 73 10.19 -11.90 17.50
C VAL A 73 11.25 -11.21 18.33
N LYS A 74 12.43 -10.94 17.75
CA LYS A 74 13.51 -10.26 18.45
C LYS A 74 13.15 -8.82 18.80
N GLN A 75 12.59 -8.08 17.86
CA GLN A 75 12.12 -6.72 18.06
C GLN A 75 11.04 -6.64 19.13
N HIS A 76 10.05 -7.54 19.11
CA HIS A 76 9.04 -7.64 20.18
C HIS A 76 9.69 -7.86 21.55
N THR A 77 10.61 -8.82 21.64
CA THR A 77 11.32 -9.12 22.90
C THR A 77 12.11 -7.91 23.42
N ASP A 78 12.77 -7.18 22.53
CA ASP A 78 13.55 -6.02 22.90
C ASP A 78 12.67 -4.86 23.38
N ILE A 79 11.54 -4.61 22.74
CA ILE A 79 10.57 -3.61 23.19
C ILE A 79 9.98 -3.98 24.55
N ASP A 80 9.56 -5.23 24.73
CA ASP A 80 9.01 -5.73 26.00
C ASP A 80 10.04 -5.58 27.13
N ASN A 81 11.30 -5.89 26.89
CA ASN A 81 12.38 -5.75 27.86
C ASN A 81 12.62 -4.28 28.23
N ILE A 82 12.58 -3.37 27.26
CA ILE A 82 12.74 -1.93 27.50
C ILE A 82 11.60 -1.41 28.35
N ILE A 83 10.36 -1.76 28.03
CA ILE A 83 9.18 -1.33 28.79
C ILE A 83 9.22 -1.91 30.22
N SER A 84 9.58 -3.18 30.37
CA SER A 84 9.66 -3.86 31.66
C SER A 84 10.79 -3.37 32.56
N ALA A 85 11.91 -2.93 31.97
CA ALA A 85 13.03 -2.35 32.71
C ALA A 85 12.73 -0.95 33.26
N GLY A 86 11.65 -0.34 32.82
CA GLY A 86 11.24 1.02 33.15
C GLY A 86 11.95 2.08 32.31
N LEU A 87 11.18 3.09 31.95
CA LEU A 87 11.65 4.27 31.23
C LEU A 87 11.90 5.42 32.21
N PRO A 88 12.73 6.42 31.86
CA PRO A 88 12.85 7.64 32.64
C PRO A 88 11.48 8.27 32.91
N PRO A 89 11.22 8.85 34.07
CA PRO A 89 9.91 9.44 34.40
C PRO A 89 9.67 10.72 33.60
N VAL A 90 9.05 10.60 32.46
CA VAL A 90 8.73 11.72 31.54
C VAL A 90 7.38 12.35 31.86
N LEU A 91 6.49 11.60 32.53
CA LEU A 91 5.07 11.94 32.72
C LEU A 91 4.65 12.01 34.20
N GLY A 92 5.52 11.75 35.12
CA GLY A 92 5.16 11.46 36.51
C GLY A 92 4.94 9.95 36.72
N SER A 93 5.35 9.47 37.89
CA SER A 93 5.51 8.03 38.17
C SER A 93 4.25 7.21 37.91
N ASP A 94 3.11 7.65 38.47
CA ASP A 94 1.86 6.87 38.45
C ASP A 94 1.24 6.79 37.06
N MET A 95 1.29 7.89 36.29
CA MET A 95 0.79 7.94 34.94
C MET A 95 1.63 7.07 34.00
N GLN A 96 2.95 7.14 34.12
CA GLN A 96 3.87 6.34 33.32
C GLN A 96 3.73 4.84 33.60
N GLU A 97 3.53 4.43 34.88
CA GLU A 97 3.29 3.04 35.22
C GLU A 97 1.98 2.49 34.62
N ASN A 98 0.92 3.30 34.65
CA ASN A 98 -0.36 2.92 34.05
C ASN A 98 -0.27 2.80 32.54
N ILE A 99 0.44 3.70 31.87
CA ILE A 99 0.69 3.65 30.43
C ILE A 99 1.54 2.42 30.07
N ALA A 100 2.61 2.15 30.83
CA ALA A 100 3.46 0.99 30.63
C ALA A 100 2.65 -0.33 30.76
N ARG A 101 1.76 -0.43 31.75
CA ARG A 101 0.85 -1.57 31.87
C ARG A 101 -0.10 -1.70 30.68
N ALA A 102 -0.72 -0.60 30.25
CA ALA A 102 -1.61 -0.60 29.10
C ALA A 102 -0.89 -1.08 27.85
N PHE A 103 0.35 -0.66 27.63
CA PHE A 103 1.15 -1.09 26.49
C PHE A 103 1.56 -2.56 26.54
N LEU A 104 1.78 -3.13 27.71
CA LEU A 104 2.01 -4.57 27.83
C LEU A 104 0.78 -5.41 27.44
N TYR A 105 -0.42 -4.86 27.51
CA TYR A 105 -1.62 -5.49 26.98
C TYR A 105 -1.84 -5.22 25.47
N ASN A 106 -1.38 -4.08 24.96
CA ASN A 106 -1.53 -3.65 23.56
C ASN A 106 -0.18 -3.74 22.80
N ARG A 107 0.51 -4.84 22.96
CA ARG A 107 1.89 -5.02 22.43
C ARG A 107 2.02 -4.77 20.94
N GLU A 108 1.06 -5.26 20.16
CA GLU A 108 1.06 -5.12 18.70
C GLU A 108 1.05 -3.65 18.28
N GLU A 109 0.20 -2.82 18.87
CA GLU A 109 0.10 -1.40 18.52
C GLU A 109 1.40 -0.64 18.83
N VAL A 110 2.07 -0.98 19.95
CA VAL A 110 3.38 -0.40 20.29
C VAL A 110 4.44 -0.86 19.30
N PHE A 111 4.48 -2.15 19.02
CA PHE A 111 5.41 -2.76 18.08
C PHE A 111 5.29 -2.11 16.70
N GLU A 112 4.07 -2.07 16.14
CA GLU A 112 3.81 -1.45 14.84
C GLU A 112 4.20 0.04 14.83
N SER A 113 3.88 0.78 15.89
CA SER A 113 4.25 2.19 15.99
C SER A 113 5.76 2.39 15.97
N ILE A 114 6.50 1.56 16.69
CA ILE A 114 7.98 1.62 16.70
C ILE A 114 8.55 1.24 15.33
N ARG A 115 8.04 0.16 14.69
CA ARG A 115 8.47 -0.22 13.33
C ARG A 115 8.25 0.91 12.33
N VAL A 116 7.06 1.51 12.34
CA VAL A 116 6.73 2.66 11.47
C VAL A 116 7.71 3.81 11.67
N MET A 117 8.12 4.11 12.91
CA MET A 117 9.11 5.16 13.17
C MET A 117 10.47 4.83 12.54
N PHE A 118 10.90 3.56 12.56
CA PHE A 118 12.13 3.12 11.88
C PHE A 118 11.95 3.12 10.34
N GLU A 119 10.84 2.66 9.86
CA GLU A 119 10.52 2.67 8.42
C GLU A 119 10.47 4.08 7.83
N LEU A 120 9.96 5.05 8.59
CA LEU A 120 9.96 6.47 8.22
C LEU A 120 11.31 7.16 8.47
N ASN A 121 12.29 6.47 9.08
CA ASN A 121 13.57 7.05 9.48
C ASN A 121 13.38 8.34 10.29
N ILE A 122 12.47 8.31 11.28
CA ILE A 122 12.10 9.48 12.06
C ILE A 122 13.34 10.07 12.76
N ASN A 123 13.62 11.33 12.50
CA ASN A 123 14.62 12.09 13.22
C ASN A 123 14.04 12.57 14.57
N ILE A 124 14.53 11.99 15.64
CA ILE A 124 14.03 12.29 16.99
C ILE A 124 14.13 13.75 17.38
N ASN A 125 15.11 14.48 16.81
CA ASN A 125 15.32 15.89 17.11
C ASN A 125 14.27 16.81 16.46
N GLU A 126 13.51 16.29 15.51
CA GLU A 126 12.43 17.02 14.83
C GLU A 126 11.08 16.82 15.50
N ILE A 127 10.99 15.91 16.47
CA ILE A 127 9.76 15.64 17.19
C ILE A 127 9.46 16.78 18.18
N ILE A 128 8.31 17.43 18.01
CA ILE A 128 7.83 18.46 18.91
C ILE A 128 7.15 17.79 20.12
N PHE A 129 7.96 17.44 21.11
CA PHE A 129 7.57 16.62 22.25
C PHE A 129 6.37 17.19 23.03
N ASP A 130 6.27 18.50 23.18
CA ASP A 130 5.20 19.17 23.93
C ASP A 130 3.81 19.02 23.28
N LYS A 131 3.77 18.74 21.98
CA LYS A 131 2.51 18.51 21.22
C LYS A 131 2.01 17.07 21.29
N LEU A 132 2.78 16.14 21.85
CA LEU A 132 2.44 14.74 21.90
C LEU A 132 1.51 14.44 23.07
N THR A 133 0.62 13.47 22.89
CA THR A 133 -0.14 12.87 24.00
C THR A 133 0.79 12.10 24.94
N PRO A 134 0.37 11.79 26.17
CA PRO A 134 1.14 10.99 27.11
C PRO A 134 1.59 9.63 26.51
N GLU A 135 0.72 8.97 25.78
CA GLU A 135 0.98 7.67 25.12
C GLU A 135 2.03 7.83 24.03
N GLN A 136 1.90 8.85 23.19
CA GLN A 136 2.89 9.16 22.16
C GLN A 136 4.26 9.51 22.75
N LYS A 137 4.30 10.28 23.85
CA LYS A 137 5.54 10.56 24.58
C LYS A 137 6.20 9.28 25.04
N PHE A 138 5.42 8.34 25.56
CA PHE A 138 5.94 7.06 26.02
C PHE A 138 6.54 6.25 24.86
N ILE A 139 5.85 6.15 23.70
CA ILE A 139 6.36 5.49 22.49
C ILE A 139 7.68 6.14 22.04
N VAL A 140 7.76 7.46 22.01
CA VAL A 140 8.98 8.20 21.65
C VAL A 140 10.13 7.88 22.62
N GLU A 141 9.86 7.73 23.92
CA GLU A 141 10.91 7.35 24.88
C GLU A 141 11.38 5.90 24.68
N VAL A 142 10.48 4.97 24.35
CA VAL A 142 10.88 3.60 23.95
C VAL A 142 11.79 3.67 22.73
N PHE A 143 11.38 4.40 21.71
CA PHE A 143 12.17 4.60 20.49
C PHE A 143 13.55 5.19 20.74
N LYS A 144 13.65 6.25 21.58
CA LYS A 144 14.94 6.83 22.02
C LYS A 144 15.82 5.80 22.70
N LYS A 145 15.22 4.96 23.55
CA LYS A 145 15.96 3.94 24.29
C LYS A 145 16.54 2.88 23.34
N ILE A 146 15.78 2.49 22.32
CA ILE A 146 16.28 1.58 21.27
C ILE A 146 17.45 2.21 20.54
N LEU A 147 17.30 3.47 20.07
CA LEU A 147 18.33 4.17 19.31
C LEU A 147 19.63 4.35 20.09
N SER A 148 19.56 4.49 21.41
CA SER A 148 20.74 4.69 22.30
C SER A 148 21.36 3.38 22.80
N SER A 149 20.80 2.24 22.43
CA SER A 149 21.23 0.92 22.89
C SER A 149 21.88 0.12 21.76
N GLU A 150 22.53 -0.99 22.11
CA GLU A 150 23.02 -1.99 21.13
C GLU A 150 21.87 -2.64 20.34
N LYS A 151 20.64 -2.57 20.86
CA LYS A 151 19.42 -3.08 20.23
C LYS A 151 19.08 -2.37 18.92
N LYS A 152 19.62 -1.20 18.68
CA LYS A 152 19.48 -0.46 17.42
C LYS A 152 19.76 -1.32 16.20
N ASN A 153 20.68 -2.26 16.28
CA ASN A 153 21.03 -3.13 15.16
C ASN A 153 19.91 -4.10 14.77
N ASP A 154 19.00 -4.40 15.69
CA ASP A 154 17.85 -5.27 15.46
C ASP A 154 16.69 -4.52 14.77
N PHE A 155 16.76 -3.20 14.74
CA PHE A 155 15.82 -2.30 14.09
C PHE A 155 16.41 -1.62 12.86
N PHE A 156 17.47 -2.22 12.29
CA PHE A 156 18.07 -1.69 11.09
C PHE A 156 17.32 -2.15 9.85
N LEU A 157 16.78 -1.18 9.12
CA LEU A 157 16.20 -1.42 7.80
C LEU A 157 17.28 -1.17 6.74
N LYS A 158 17.66 -2.22 6.01
CA LYS A 158 18.62 -2.11 4.94
C LYS A 158 18.04 -1.31 3.78
N ASP A 159 18.74 -0.27 3.34
CA ASP A 159 18.31 0.61 2.23
C ASP A 159 19.36 0.76 1.11
N ASP A 160 20.53 0.15 1.27
CA ASP A 160 21.64 0.21 0.32
C ASP A 160 21.54 -0.92 -0.71
N PHE A 161 20.52 -0.88 -1.56
CA PHE A 161 20.33 -1.85 -2.62
C PHE A 161 21.08 -1.44 -3.89
N SER A 162 21.85 -2.36 -4.46
CA SER A 162 22.33 -2.25 -5.82
C SER A 162 21.23 -2.58 -6.83
N GLY A 163 21.42 -2.24 -8.11
CA GLY A 163 20.50 -2.66 -9.17
C GLY A 163 20.34 -4.19 -9.24
N ASP A 164 21.41 -4.93 -9.02
CA ASP A 164 21.41 -6.40 -9.00
C ASP A 164 20.63 -6.97 -7.80
N ASP A 165 20.68 -6.31 -6.64
CA ASP A 165 19.87 -6.68 -5.47
C ASP A 165 18.37 -6.51 -5.77
N ILE A 166 18.02 -5.40 -6.42
CA ILE A 166 16.64 -5.11 -6.83
C ILE A 166 16.15 -6.14 -7.84
N ASP A 167 16.95 -6.47 -8.85
CA ASP A 167 16.61 -7.49 -9.85
C ASP A 167 16.42 -8.87 -9.21
N THR A 168 17.29 -9.22 -8.26
CA THR A 168 17.19 -10.45 -7.50
C THR A 168 15.92 -10.49 -6.64
N ALA A 169 15.56 -9.39 -6.01
CA ALA A 169 14.32 -9.29 -5.22
C ALA A 169 13.06 -9.42 -6.10
N ILE A 170 13.06 -8.79 -7.27
CA ILE A 170 11.97 -8.94 -8.26
C ILE A 170 11.83 -10.41 -8.67
N ASP A 171 12.93 -11.07 -9.01
CA ASP A 171 12.92 -12.49 -9.40
C ASP A 171 12.39 -13.38 -8.28
N ARG A 172 12.85 -13.18 -7.04
CA ARG A 172 12.37 -13.92 -5.87
C ARG A 172 10.88 -13.72 -5.65
N ALA A 173 10.39 -12.48 -5.75
CA ALA A 173 8.98 -12.18 -5.60
C ALA A 173 8.13 -12.87 -6.69
N MET A 174 8.60 -12.86 -7.93
CA MET A 174 7.94 -13.55 -9.03
C MET A 174 7.97 -15.07 -8.89
N LEU A 175 9.09 -15.65 -8.41
CA LEU A 175 9.20 -17.08 -8.18
C LEU A 175 8.28 -17.58 -7.06
N ARG A 176 8.06 -16.79 -6.00
CA ARG A 176 7.08 -17.13 -4.93
C ARG A 176 5.65 -17.26 -5.47
N ALA A 177 5.31 -16.53 -6.53
CA ALA A 177 4.00 -16.61 -7.17
C ALA A 177 3.83 -17.84 -8.07
N ARG A 178 4.91 -18.58 -8.34
CA ARG A 178 4.93 -19.71 -9.28
C ARG A 178 5.40 -20.97 -8.57
N LYS A 179 4.67 -22.04 -8.75
CA LYS A 179 5.13 -23.35 -8.28
C LYS A 179 6.02 -24.10 -9.28
N ASP A 180 6.00 -23.80 -10.58
CA ASP A 180 6.53 -24.73 -11.57
C ASP A 180 6.99 -24.19 -12.94
N ILE A 181 7.40 -22.92 -13.16
CA ILE A 181 7.72 -22.47 -14.52
C ILE A 181 9.03 -21.68 -14.60
N GLU A 182 9.86 -22.02 -15.61
CA GLU A 182 11.03 -21.24 -16.04
C GLU A 182 10.68 -19.78 -16.31
N CYS A 183 11.48 -18.87 -15.77
CA CYS A 183 11.30 -17.44 -15.99
C CYS A 183 11.51 -17.11 -17.46
N ALA A 184 10.43 -16.79 -18.17
CA ALA A 184 10.56 -16.02 -19.41
C ALA A 184 11.22 -14.68 -19.06
N SER A 185 12.09 -14.19 -19.94
CA SER A 185 12.75 -12.89 -19.80
C SER A 185 11.69 -11.80 -19.61
N VAL A 186 11.65 -11.23 -18.44
CA VAL A 186 10.78 -10.10 -18.10
C VAL A 186 11.60 -8.84 -18.31
N ASN A 187 11.01 -7.82 -18.90
CA ASN A 187 11.65 -6.52 -18.98
C ASN A 187 11.70 -5.92 -17.57
N LYS A 188 12.89 -5.93 -16.95
CA LYS A 188 13.09 -5.43 -15.59
C LYS A 188 13.39 -3.94 -15.52
N ASP A 189 13.50 -3.25 -16.66
CA ASP A 189 13.74 -1.79 -16.67
C ASP A 189 12.52 -1.02 -16.16
N CYS A 190 11.36 -1.68 -16.16
CA CYS A 190 10.10 -1.15 -15.68
C CYS A 190 9.46 -2.09 -14.65
N VAL A 191 8.79 -1.52 -13.66
CA VAL A 191 8.00 -2.21 -12.65
C VAL A 191 6.63 -1.56 -12.54
N VAL A 192 5.56 -2.37 -12.53
CA VAL A 192 4.20 -1.87 -12.36
C VAL A 192 3.69 -2.18 -10.96
N ILE A 193 3.16 -1.17 -10.28
CA ILE A 193 2.50 -1.29 -8.97
C ILE A 193 1.04 -0.87 -9.14
N HIS A 194 0.13 -1.80 -8.91
CA HIS A 194 -1.28 -1.63 -9.24
C HIS A 194 -2.21 -1.66 -8.03
N GLY A 195 -3.03 -0.63 -7.95
CA GLY A 195 -4.18 -0.58 -7.05
C GLY A 195 -3.84 -0.29 -5.59
N VAL A 196 -2.67 0.28 -5.30
CA VAL A 196 -2.33 0.70 -3.95
C VAL A 196 -3.10 1.97 -3.62
N HIS A 197 -3.92 1.91 -2.59
CA HIS A 197 -4.74 3.04 -2.12
C HIS A 197 -4.20 3.68 -0.85
N GLN A 198 -3.44 2.91 -0.08
CA GLN A 198 -2.75 3.35 1.11
C GLN A 198 -1.31 2.85 1.03
N PHE A 199 -0.38 3.78 1.12
CA PHE A 199 1.04 3.48 1.11
C PHE A 199 1.53 3.40 2.55
N SER A 200 1.87 2.18 3.01
CA SER A 200 2.64 2.05 4.24
C SER A 200 4.06 2.60 4.03
N PRO A 201 4.75 3.01 5.10
CA PRO A 201 6.10 3.57 4.97
C PRO A 201 7.07 2.67 4.22
N ILE A 202 7.03 1.36 4.48
CA ILE A 202 7.90 0.39 3.81
C ILE A 202 7.58 0.27 2.30
N VAL A 203 6.31 0.40 1.91
CA VAL A 203 5.91 0.41 0.50
C VAL A 203 6.42 1.68 -0.19
N LEU A 204 6.31 2.85 0.45
CA LEU A 204 6.87 4.10 -0.07
C LEU A 204 8.39 3.98 -0.28
N ARG A 205 9.12 3.48 0.72
CA ARG A 205 10.55 3.21 0.60
C ARG A 205 10.90 2.28 -0.55
N ALA A 206 10.15 1.18 -0.69
CA ALA A 206 10.35 0.26 -1.81
C ALA A 206 10.16 0.96 -3.17
N ILE A 207 9.12 1.78 -3.31
CA ILE A 207 8.86 2.56 -4.52
C ILE A 207 10.03 3.52 -4.81
N GLU A 208 10.50 4.26 -3.82
CA GLU A 208 11.64 5.17 -3.94
C GLU A 208 12.90 4.43 -4.39
N LYS A 209 13.21 3.30 -3.73
CA LYS A 209 14.38 2.48 -4.08
C LYS A 209 14.30 1.88 -5.47
N LEU A 210 13.14 1.36 -5.86
CA LEU A 210 12.92 0.91 -7.23
C LEU A 210 13.13 2.04 -8.24
N ALA A 211 12.63 3.25 -7.94
CA ALA A 211 12.71 4.40 -8.83
C ALA A 211 14.13 4.98 -9.00
N GLU A 212 15.10 4.59 -8.16
CA GLU A 212 16.51 4.94 -8.32
C GLU A 212 17.13 4.27 -9.56
N SER A 213 16.70 3.04 -9.89
CA SER A 213 17.29 2.23 -10.97
C SER A 213 16.29 1.78 -12.05
N LYS A 214 15.00 1.91 -11.82
CA LYS A 214 13.92 1.41 -12.67
C LYS A 214 12.90 2.48 -12.97
N LYS A 215 12.15 2.32 -14.06
CA LYS A 215 10.90 3.05 -14.26
C LYS A 215 9.81 2.40 -13.42
N VAL A 216 9.25 3.11 -12.45
CA VAL A 216 8.13 2.64 -11.65
C VAL A 216 6.83 3.23 -12.20
N ILE A 217 5.89 2.38 -12.56
CA ILE A 217 4.56 2.78 -13.01
C ILE A 217 3.57 2.48 -11.89
N LEU A 218 2.98 3.54 -11.34
CA LEU A 218 1.87 3.45 -10.40
C LEU A 218 0.57 3.47 -11.19
N LEU A 219 -0.23 2.42 -11.06
CA LEU A 219 -1.45 2.24 -11.83
C LEU A 219 -2.66 2.12 -10.91
N PHE A 220 -3.68 2.94 -11.13
CA PHE A 220 -4.90 2.87 -10.34
C PHE A 220 -6.16 3.19 -11.16
N ASN A 221 -7.30 2.69 -10.68
CA ASN A 221 -8.60 3.05 -11.24
C ASN A 221 -8.95 4.48 -10.88
N TYR A 222 -9.30 5.29 -11.88
CA TYR A 222 -9.71 6.67 -11.68
C TYR A 222 -10.86 7.04 -12.61
N GLN A 223 -11.91 7.56 -12.02
CA GLN A 223 -13.08 8.02 -12.74
C GLN A 223 -13.30 9.52 -12.48
N PRO A 224 -12.96 10.40 -13.43
CA PRO A 224 -12.99 11.85 -13.23
C PRO A 224 -14.36 12.41 -12.80
N GLN A 225 -15.45 11.77 -13.23
CA GLN A 225 -16.81 12.16 -12.85
C GLN A 225 -17.07 12.01 -11.34
N TYR A 226 -16.28 11.21 -10.63
CA TYR A 226 -16.38 10.97 -9.20
C TYR A 226 -15.17 11.50 -8.44
N LYS A 227 -14.59 12.59 -8.89
CA LYS A 227 -13.34 13.17 -8.38
C LYS A 227 -13.28 13.24 -6.86
N ASN A 228 -14.39 13.62 -6.19
CA ASN A 228 -14.41 13.77 -4.73
C ASN A 228 -14.19 12.44 -3.99
N ILE A 229 -14.62 11.30 -4.57
CA ILE A 229 -14.39 9.97 -4.01
C ILE A 229 -12.89 9.63 -4.08
N TYR A 230 -12.22 10.05 -5.15
CA TYR A 230 -10.82 9.75 -5.40
C TYR A 230 -9.86 10.82 -4.85
N GLN A 231 -10.37 11.90 -4.21
CA GLN A 231 -9.54 13.04 -3.83
C GLN A 231 -8.35 12.63 -2.93
N THR A 232 -8.58 11.80 -1.92
CA THR A 232 -7.52 11.32 -1.04
C THR A 232 -6.43 10.55 -1.81
N TRP A 233 -6.82 9.76 -2.80
CA TRP A 233 -5.85 9.03 -3.63
C TRP A 233 -5.09 9.97 -4.56
N ILE A 234 -5.79 10.93 -5.16
CA ILE A 234 -5.16 11.95 -6.00
C ILE A 234 -4.11 12.71 -5.20
N ASP A 235 -4.41 13.10 -3.97
CA ASP A 235 -3.49 13.83 -3.10
C ASP A 235 -2.24 12.98 -2.78
N ILE A 236 -2.43 11.69 -2.46
CA ILE A 236 -1.32 10.75 -2.20
C ILE A 236 -0.46 10.57 -3.46
N TYR A 237 -1.09 10.29 -4.61
CA TYR A 237 -0.34 10.08 -5.87
C TYR A 237 0.35 11.36 -6.34
N SER A 238 -0.22 12.53 -6.07
CA SER A 238 0.40 13.82 -6.39
C SER A 238 1.71 14.08 -5.63
N ALA A 239 1.90 13.41 -4.48
CA ALA A 239 3.15 13.52 -3.71
C ALA A 239 4.37 12.90 -4.42
N PHE A 240 4.16 12.10 -5.45
CA PHE A 240 5.26 11.56 -6.28
C PHE A 240 5.79 12.51 -7.36
N ASP A 241 5.39 13.78 -7.36
CA ASP A 241 5.83 14.81 -8.33
C ASP A 241 5.66 14.42 -9.81
N SER A 242 4.73 13.51 -10.09
CA SER A 242 4.44 13.03 -11.44
C SER A 242 3.02 13.39 -11.86
N PRO A 243 2.81 13.85 -13.09
CA PRO A 243 1.47 14.14 -13.55
C PRO A 243 0.63 12.86 -13.61
N ILE A 244 -0.59 12.93 -13.10
CA ILE A 244 -1.57 11.86 -13.26
C ILE A 244 -2.06 11.90 -14.70
N SER A 245 -1.81 10.84 -15.45
CA SER A 245 -2.34 10.72 -16.82
C SER A 245 -3.71 10.09 -16.80
N ASP A 246 -4.68 10.74 -17.40
CA ASP A 246 -6.01 10.20 -17.56
C ASP A 246 -6.03 9.04 -18.56
N SER A 247 -6.94 8.09 -18.31
CA SER A 247 -7.25 7.02 -19.25
C SER A 247 -7.82 7.57 -20.55
N ASN A 248 -7.41 6.98 -21.65
CA ASN A 248 -7.96 7.27 -22.99
C ASN A 248 -9.20 6.43 -23.33
N VAL A 249 -9.59 5.52 -22.44
CA VAL A 249 -10.77 4.67 -22.64
C VAL A 249 -12.04 5.48 -22.48
N ALA A 250 -13.01 5.25 -23.33
CA ALA A 250 -14.34 5.83 -23.22
C ALA A 250 -14.95 5.56 -21.84
N GLU A 251 -15.85 6.45 -21.42
CA GLU A 251 -16.50 6.42 -20.12
C GLU A 251 -16.86 5.00 -19.67
N PHE A 252 -16.45 4.64 -18.46
CA PHE A 252 -16.76 3.33 -17.90
C PHE A 252 -18.26 3.18 -17.68
N ARG A 253 -18.85 2.27 -18.40
CA ARG A 253 -20.20 1.79 -18.13
C ARG A 253 -20.05 0.36 -17.67
N PRO A 254 -20.39 0.03 -16.43
CA PRO A 254 -20.28 -1.33 -15.97
C PRO A 254 -21.17 -2.22 -16.85
N SER A 255 -20.53 -2.99 -17.73
CA SER A 255 -21.20 -4.10 -18.39
C SER A 255 -21.22 -5.24 -17.40
N LEU A 256 -22.21 -5.27 -16.54
CA LEU A 256 -22.39 -6.38 -15.64
C LEU A 256 -22.79 -7.60 -16.47
N SER A 257 -21.96 -8.62 -16.43
CA SER A 257 -22.26 -9.93 -17.03
C SER A 257 -23.41 -10.65 -16.31
N PHE A 258 -23.96 -10.05 -15.28
CA PHE A 258 -25.20 -10.44 -14.64
C PHE A 258 -26.35 -9.62 -15.24
N PRO A 259 -27.55 -10.19 -15.33
CA PRO A 259 -28.72 -9.42 -15.73
C PRO A 259 -29.14 -8.48 -14.60
N ILE A 260 -28.24 -7.56 -14.23
CA ILE A 260 -28.66 -6.41 -13.45
C ILE A 260 -29.40 -5.53 -14.44
N SER A 261 -30.61 -5.22 -14.10
CA SER A 261 -31.46 -4.38 -14.88
C SER A 261 -30.79 -3.01 -15.13
N TYR A 262 -31.23 -2.33 -16.17
CA TYR A 262 -30.77 -0.96 -16.45
C TYR A 262 -30.91 -0.06 -15.23
N GLU A 263 -31.92 -0.26 -14.40
CA GLU A 263 -32.16 0.44 -13.15
C GLU A 263 -31.02 0.32 -12.14
N GLY A 264 -30.39 -0.86 -12.05
CA GLY A 264 -29.24 -1.06 -11.17
C GLY A 264 -28.03 -0.19 -11.54
N ASN A 265 -27.82 0.03 -12.83
CA ASN A 265 -26.76 0.92 -13.32
C ASN A 265 -27.06 2.38 -12.99
N VAL A 266 -28.31 2.81 -13.12
CA VAL A 266 -28.78 4.14 -12.78
C VAL A 266 -28.60 4.38 -11.28
N LEU A 267 -28.89 3.39 -10.44
CA LEU A 267 -28.68 3.49 -9.00
C LEU A 267 -27.21 3.69 -8.65
N ALA A 268 -26.32 2.85 -9.20
CA ALA A 268 -24.89 2.97 -8.95
C ALA A 268 -24.34 4.34 -9.37
N ASP A 269 -24.79 4.85 -10.50
CA ASP A 269 -24.42 6.17 -11.00
C ASP A 269 -24.93 7.29 -10.09
N ASN A 270 -26.16 7.19 -9.62
CA ASN A 270 -26.76 8.17 -8.70
C ASN A 270 -26.09 8.15 -7.32
N ILE A 271 -25.73 6.98 -6.80
CA ILE A 271 -24.95 6.87 -5.56
C ILE A 271 -23.58 7.53 -5.75
N GLY A 272 -22.92 7.28 -6.87
CA GLY A 272 -21.64 7.92 -7.21
C GLY A 272 -21.77 9.45 -7.28
N LYS A 273 -22.82 9.97 -7.89
CA LYS A 273 -23.09 11.41 -7.95
C LYS A 273 -23.35 12.01 -6.57
N LEU A 274 -24.15 11.34 -5.72
CA LEU A 274 -24.42 11.80 -4.36
C LEU A 274 -23.16 11.83 -3.50
N THR A 275 -22.34 10.81 -3.54
CA THR A 275 -21.06 10.78 -2.83
C THR A 275 -20.08 11.83 -3.35
N ASN A 276 -20.23 12.25 -4.59
CA ASN A 276 -19.47 13.34 -5.21
C ASN A 276 -20.05 14.75 -4.92
N GLY A 277 -21.10 14.83 -4.12
CA GLY A 277 -21.77 16.09 -3.77
C GLY A 277 -22.62 16.67 -4.91
N GLN A 278 -22.94 15.87 -5.93
CA GLN A 278 -23.79 16.30 -7.04
C GLN A 278 -25.27 16.03 -6.72
N MET A 279 -26.14 16.96 -7.06
CA MET A 279 -27.58 16.71 -6.97
C MET A 279 -27.98 15.66 -8.02
N THR A 280 -28.70 14.64 -7.57
CA THR A 280 -29.28 13.64 -8.46
C THR A 280 -30.80 13.78 -8.48
N ASP A 281 -31.40 13.58 -9.63
CA ASP A 281 -32.85 13.42 -9.72
C ASP A 281 -33.16 11.97 -9.28
N VAL A 282 -33.54 11.82 -8.00
CA VAL A 282 -33.84 10.51 -7.40
C VAL A 282 -35.27 10.10 -7.74
N SER A 283 -35.66 10.15 -9.00
CA SER A 283 -36.84 9.41 -9.46
C SER A 283 -36.42 7.97 -9.64
N LEU A 284 -36.35 7.24 -8.55
CA LEU A 284 -36.16 5.79 -8.58
C LEU A 284 -37.40 5.18 -9.20
N ALA A 285 -37.18 4.32 -10.20
CA ALA A 285 -38.24 3.47 -10.68
C ALA A 285 -38.86 2.72 -9.48
N SER A 286 -40.17 2.64 -9.45
CA SER A 286 -40.98 2.18 -8.32
C SER A 286 -40.74 0.76 -7.84
N ASP A 287 -39.80 0.05 -8.44
CA ASP A 287 -39.60 -1.38 -8.29
C ASP A 287 -38.31 -1.75 -7.52
N ILE A 288 -37.52 -0.77 -7.05
CA ILE A 288 -36.34 -1.04 -6.22
C ILE A 288 -36.63 -0.60 -4.79
N GLU A 289 -36.93 -1.55 -3.92
CA GLU A 289 -36.98 -1.34 -2.48
C GLU A 289 -35.54 -1.16 -1.95
N ILE A 290 -35.03 0.07 -2.00
CA ILE A 290 -33.65 0.40 -1.56
C ILE A 290 -33.57 0.54 -0.04
N LEU A 291 -34.69 0.73 0.64
CA LEU A 291 -34.74 1.03 2.08
C LEU A 291 -34.31 -0.11 2.99
N GLU A 292 -34.29 -1.36 2.52
CA GLU A 292 -33.82 -2.51 3.34
C GLU A 292 -32.32 -2.77 3.24
N LEU A 293 -31.58 -2.08 2.36
CA LEU A 293 -30.13 -2.31 2.13
C LEU A 293 -29.22 -1.29 2.82
N ILE A 294 -29.77 -0.29 3.52
CA ILE A 294 -28.98 0.82 4.12
C ILE A 294 -29.14 0.87 5.65
N ILE A 295 -29.76 -0.12 6.28
CA ILE A 295 -29.83 -0.23 7.75
C ILE A 295 -28.95 -1.36 8.25
#